data_e404431e60d63955aee34a2bcf588273
#
_entry.id   e404431e60d63955aee34a2bcf588273
#
_cell.length_a   1.000
_cell.length_b   1.000
_cell.length_c   1.000
_cell.angle_alpha   90.00
_cell.angle_beta   90.00
_cell.angle_gamma   90.00
#
_symmetry.space_group_name_H-M   'P 1'
#
loop_
_entity.id
_entity.type
_entity.pdbx_description
1 polymer ?
#
loop_
_entity_poly.entity_id
_entity_poly.type
_entity_poly.pdbx_seq_one_letter_code
_entity_poly.pdbx_strand_id
1 'polypeptide(L)'
;MRELVIFVMYIWASISDMRNRAIPNRIPLLLAFLWPIWLVTNEKPAELLMNALWSELFVIGVLITVGIVTKFIGHMSSLGGGDIKLILSTCLYLEIKETFVFLFLANILGVMFSFLFYIWRKFLKQEDRNKEEITSSDSIFMYTFPFAPFLGFGVALALFLR
;
A
#
# COMPACT_ATOMS: atom_id res chain seq x y z
N MET A 1 13.26 -6.36 16.50
CA MET A 1 12.61 -7.57 15.93
C MET A 1 11.37 -7.28 15.10
N ARG A 2 10.44 -6.41 15.56
CA ARG A 2 9.21 -6.05 14.78
C ARG A 2 9.52 -5.58 13.38
N GLU A 3 10.51 -4.69 13.22
CA GLU A 3 10.89 -4.06 11.95
C GLU A 3 11.34 -5.09 10.93
N LEU A 4 12.12 -6.06 11.36
CA LEU A 4 12.63 -7.12 10.51
C LEU A 4 11.48 -8.00 9.97
N VAL A 5 10.51 -8.34 10.83
CA VAL A 5 9.33 -9.12 10.42
C VAL A 5 8.52 -8.35 9.37
N ILE A 6 8.24 -7.07 9.62
CA ILE A 6 7.52 -6.22 8.69
C ILE A 6 8.26 -6.15 7.35
N PHE A 7 9.59 -5.91 7.40
CA PHE A 7 10.42 -5.81 6.19
C PHE A 7 10.38 -7.08 5.33
N VAL A 8 10.56 -8.24 5.96
CA VAL A 8 10.53 -9.54 5.24
C VAL A 8 9.16 -9.77 4.60
N MET A 9 8.07 -9.45 5.32
CA MET A 9 6.71 -9.61 4.80
C MET A 9 6.43 -8.65 3.64
N TYR A 10 6.95 -7.42 3.67
CA TYR A 10 6.82 -6.48 2.56
C TYR A 10 7.66 -6.85 1.34
N ILE A 11 8.85 -7.41 1.52
CA ILE A 11 9.63 -7.95 0.41
C ILE A 11 8.85 -9.08 -0.26
N TRP A 12 8.28 -9.99 0.52
CA TRP A 12 7.47 -11.08 -0.01
C TRP A 12 6.20 -10.56 -0.72
N ALA A 13 5.48 -9.62 -0.11
CA ALA A 13 4.32 -8.98 -0.71
C ALA A 13 4.67 -8.30 -2.04
N SER A 14 5.78 -7.55 -2.07
CA SER A 14 6.24 -6.83 -3.26
C SER A 14 6.60 -7.78 -4.40
N ILE A 15 7.33 -8.86 -4.11
CA ILE A 15 7.67 -9.88 -5.12
C ILE A 15 6.40 -10.54 -5.68
N SER A 16 5.45 -10.86 -4.80
CA SER A 16 4.19 -11.49 -5.21
C SER A 16 3.33 -10.54 -6.05
N ASP A 17 3.26 -9.28 -5.67
CA ASP A 17 2.49 -8.25 -6.37
C ASP A 17 3.10 -7.95 -7.75
N MET A 18 4.42 -7.86 -7.85
CA MET A 18 5.11 -7.68 -9.12
C MET A 18 4.93 -8.86 -10.08
N ARG A 19 4.88 -10.09 -9.54
CA ARG A 19 4.79 -11.32 -10.35
C ARG A 19 3.35 -11.67 -10.73
N ASN A 20 2.43 -11.60 -9.78
CA ASN A 20 1.07 -12.09 -9.91
C ASN A 20 0.02 -10.98 -9.91
N ARG A 21 0.40 -9.72 -9.68
CA ARG A 21 -0.48 -8.57 -9.46
C ARG A 21 -1.53 -8.85 -8.39
N ALA A 22 -1.15 -9.62 -7.39
CA ALA A 22 -2.01 -10.00 -6.28
C ALA A 22 -1.18 -10.25 -5.02
N ILE A 23 -1.64 -9.72 -3.91
CA ILE A 23 -1.06 -9.98 -2.59
C ILE A 23 -1.76 -11.21 -2.00
N PRO A 24 -1.04 -12.32 -1.74
CA PRO A 24 -1.65 -13.49 -1.12
C PRO A 24 -2.15 -13.16 0.28
N ASN A 25 -3.37 -13.57 0.59
CA ASN A 25 -4.00 -13.34 1.89
C ASN A 25 -3.18 -13.89 3.08
N ARG A 26 -2.25 -14.80 2.82
CA ARG A 26 -1.35 -15.37 3.84
C ARG A 26 -0.44 -14.31 4.48
N ILE A 27 0.00 -13.31 3.71
CA ILE A 27 0.94 -12.28 4.19
C ILE A 27 0.28 -11.38 5.25
N PRO A 28 -0.83 -10.67 4.97
CA PRO A 28 -1.49 -9.86 5.97
C PRO A 28 -2.02 -10.69 7.15
N LEU A 29 -2.43 -11.93 6.90
CA LEU A 29 -2.89 -12.82 7.96
C LEU A 29 -1.76 -13.24 8.90
N LEU A 30 -0.56 -13.54 8.38
CA LEU A 30 0.62 -13.83 9.19
C LEU A 30 1.02 -12.60 10.03
N LEU A 31 1.02 -11.39 9.45
CA LEU A 31 1.28 -10.17 10.20
C LEU A 31 0.28 -10.02 11.34
N ALA A 32 -1.02 -10.12 11.06
CA ALA A 32 -2.05 -10.02 12.08
C ALA A 32 -1.93 -11.09 13.17
N PHE A 33 -1.50 -12.32 12.82
CA PHE A 33 -1.34 -13.41 13.78
C PHE A 33 -0.10 -13.28 14.65
N LEU A 34 0.98 -12.72 14.13
CA LEU A 34 2.21 -12.47 14.89
C LEU A 34 2.10 -11.29 15.86
N TRP A 35 1.18 -10.38 15.60
CA TRP A 35 1.00 -9.19 16.44
C TRP A 35 0.65 -9.49 17.90
N PRO A 36 -0.32 -10.38 18.25
CA PRO A 36 -0.60 -10.72 19.65
C PRO A 36 0.60 -11.32 20.38
N ILE A 37 1.41 -12.12 19.68
CA ILE A 37 2.62 -12.71 20.25
C ILE A 37 3.60 -11.58 20.59
N TRP A 38 3.80 -10.64 19.68
CA TRP A 38 4.65 -9.49 19.91
C TRP A 38 4.11 -8.58 21.03
N LEU A 39 2.78 -8.40 21.11
CA LEU A 39 2.13 -7.61 22.16
C LEU A 39 2.43 -8.17 23.55
N VAL A 40 2.28 -9.49 23.74
CA VAL A 40 2.49 -10.17 25.05
C VAL A 40 3.98 -10.17 25.45
N THR A 41 4.89 -10.16 24.49
CA THR A 41 6.34 -10.19 24.77
C THR A 41 6.92 -8.81 25.10
N ASN A 42 6.12 -7.73 24.97
CA ASN A 42 6.57 -6.38 25.26
C ASN A 42 6.28 -5.96 26.71
N GLU A 43 7.12 -5.06 27.22
CA GLU A 43 7.00 -4.55 28.60
C GLU A 43 5.76 -3.71 28.86
N LYS A 44 5.20 -3.09 27.79
CA LYS A 44 4.05 -2.17 27.87
C LYS A 44 2.91 -2.56 26.92
N PRO A 45 2.26 -3.71 27.15
CA PRO A 45 1.24 -4.21 26.22
C PRO A 45 0.00 -3.30 26.10
N ALA A 46 -0.40 -2.62 27.19
CA ALA A 46 -1.56 -1.74 27.18
C ALA A 46 -1.33 -0.49 26.32
N GLU A 47 -0.14 0.11 26.37
CA GLU A 47 0.23 1.28 25.56
C GLU A 47 0.28 0.91 24.08
N LEU A 48 0.86 -0.24 23.76
CA LEU A 48 0.91 -0.75 22.38
C LEU A 48 -0.48 -1.07 21.84
N LEU A 49 -1.35 -1.65 22.64
CA LEU A 49 -2.73 -1.92 22.25
C LEU A 49 -3.49 -0.62 21.94
N MET A 50 -3.35 0.39 22.79
CA MET A 50 -3.97 1.69 22.56
C MET A 50 -3.45 2.38 21.31
N ASN A 51 -2.14 2.34 21.05
CA ASN A 51 -1.55 2.88 19.84
C ASN A 51 -2.05 2.16 18.60
N ALA A 52 -2.13 0.82 18.62
CA ALA A 52 -2.67 0.02 17.52
C ALA A 52 -4.14 0.38 17.23
N LEU A 53 -4.97 0.50 18.28
CA LEU A 53 -6.38 0.89 18.12
C LEU A 53 -6.54 2.27 17.48
N TRP A 54 -5.75 3.27 17.90
CA TRP A 54 -5.78 4.60 17.30
C TRP A 54 -5.31 4.61 15.87
N SER A 55 -4.24 3.86 15.56
CA SER A 55 -3.72 3.71 14.20
C SER A 55 -4.74 3.04 13.28
N GLU A 56 -5.38 1.97 13.73
CA GLU A 56 -6.44 1.27 12.98
C GLU A 56 -7.65 2.18 12.73
N LEU A 57 -8.13 2.87 13.76
CA LEU A 57 -9.25 3.79 13.63
C LEU A 57 -8.96 4.89 12.62
N PHE A 58 -7.76 5.45 12.65
CA PHE A 58 -7.30 6.45 11.69
C PHE A 58 -7.30 5.91 10.26
N VAL A 59 -6.73 4.74 10.04
CA VAL A 59 -6.66 4.11 8.71
C VAL A 59 -8.04 3.78 8.17
N ILE A 60 -8.92 3.21 9.00
CA ILE A 60 -10.30 2.93 8.61
C ILE A 60 -11.01 4.23 8.19
N GLY A 61 -10.84 5.31 8.95
CA GLY A 61 -11.38 6.62 8.61
C GLY A 61 -10.88 7.13 7.25
N VAL A 62 -9.59 7.00 6.99
CA VAL A 62 -8.99 7.38 5.69
C VAL A 62 -9.54 6.52 4.56
N LEU A 63 -9.61 5.20 4.72
CA LEU A 63 -10.13 4.28 3.71
C LEU A 63 -11.61 4.53 3.38
N ILE A 64 -12.44 4.80 4.40
CA ILE A 64 -13.84 5.17 4.20
C ILE A 64 -13.93 6.49 3.42
N THR A 65 -13.14 7.49 3.80
CA THR A 65 -13.14 8.80 3.13
C THR A 65 -12.73 8.66 1.66
N VAL A 66 -11.67 7.92 1.37
CA VAL A 66 -11.24 7.63 0.01
C VAL A 66 -12.32 6.89 -0.76
N GLY A 67 -12.95 5.88 -0.16
CA GLY A 67 -14.06 5.14 -0.78
C GLY A 67 -15.27 6.00 -1.12
N ILE A 68 -15.62 6.94 -0.25
CA ILE A 68 -16.72 7.89 -0.50
C ILE A 68 -16.34 8.84 -1.63
N VAL A 69 -15.14 9.44 -1.58
CA VAL A 69 -14.66 10.40 -2.60
C VAL A 69 -14.57 9.74 -3.98
N THR A 70 -14.03 8.54 -4.09
CA THR A 70 -13.94 7.82 -5.37
C THR A 70 -15.31 7.50 -5.95
N LYS A 71 -16.28 7.16 -5.10
CA LYS A 71 -17.67 6.94 -5.53
C LYS A 71 -18.32 8.22 -6.06
N PHE A 72 -18.08 9.37 -5.42
CA PHE A 72 -18.62 10.66 -5.88
C PHE A 72 -18.00 11.14 -7.19
N ILE A 73 -16.72 10.86 -7.43
CA ILE A 73 -16.01 11.26 -8.66
C ILE A 73 -16.36 10.31 -9.84
N GLY A 74 -17.09 9.21 -9.58
CA GLY A 74 -17.51 8.26 -10.62
C GLY A 74 -16.38 7.38 -11.17
N HIS A 75 -15.22 7.39 -10.55
CA HIS A 75 -14.10 6.53 -10.91
C HIS A 75 -14.09 5.27 -10.05
N MET A 76 -14.29 4.13 -10.68
CA MET A 76 -14.26 2.81 -10.04
C MET A 76 -12.83 2.27 -9.83
N SER A 77 -11.86 3.10 -9.52
CA SER A 77 -10.55 2.62 -9.07
C SER A 77 -10.61 2.31 -7.58
N SER A 78 -11.12 1.15 -7.23
CA SER A 78 -11.01 0.67 -5.86
C SER A 78 -9.56 0.29 -5.56
N LEU A 79 -9.05 0.70 -4.38
CA LEU A 79 -7.84 0.12 -3.82
C LEU A 79 -7.97 -1.41 -3.86
N GLY A 80 -6.91 -2.11 -4.23
CA GLY A 80 -6.89 -3.56 -4.23
C GLY A 80 -7.22 -4.10 -2.84
N GLY A 81 -8.12 -5.10 -2.77
CA GLY A 81 -8.47 -5.70 -1.49
C GLY A 81 -7.27 -6.28 -0.73
N GLY A 82 -6.21 -6.68 -1.46
CA GLY A 82 -4.94 -7.12 -0.88
C GLY A 82 -4.17 -6.00 -0.20
N ASP A 83 -4.12 -4.82 -0.84
CA ASP A 83 -3.45 -3.64 -0.29
C ASP A 83 -4.11 -3.16 1.00
N ILE A 84 -5.45 -3.13 1.03
CA ILE A 84 -6.22 -2.76 2.23
C ILE A 84 -5.87 -3.67 3.40
N LYS A 85 -5.87 -4.99 3.18
CA LYS A 85 -5.54 -5.97 4.22
C LYS A 85 -4.10 -5.82 4.69
N LEU A 86 -3.17 -5.56 3.76
CA LEU A 86 -1.76 -5.36 4.09
C LEU A 86 -1.56 -4.08 4.91
N ILE A 87 -2.20 -2.99 4.55
CA ILE A 87 -2.18 -1.73 5.30
C ILE A 87 -2.70 -1.95 6.72
N LEU A 88 -3.90 -2.52 6.87
CA LEU A 88 -4.49 -2.78 8.18
C LEU A 88 -3.58 -3.65 9.06
N SER A 89 -3.11 -4.78 8.56
CA SER A 89 -2.23 -5.66 9.33
C SER A 89 -0.90 -5.02 9.74
N THR A 90 -0.43 -4.02 8.98
CA THR A 90 0.80 -3.29 9.29
C THR A 90 0.57 -2.22 10.35
N CYS A 91 -0.58 -1.54 10.31
CA CYS A 91 -0.91 -0.48 11.26
C CYS A 91 -1.05 -0.98 12.71
N LEU A 92 -1.26 -2.29 12.92
CA LEU A 92 -1.18 -2.91 14.25
C LEU A 92 0.20 -2.71 14.90
N TYR A 93 1.26 -2.61 14.11
CA TYR A 93 2.63 -2.48 14.59
C TYR A 93 3.13 -1.03 14.68
N LEU A 94 2.40 -0.07 14.10
CA LEU A 94 2.81 1.32 13.96
C LEU A 94 2.06 2.22 14.97
N GLU A 95 2.76 3.25 15.44
CA GLU A 95 2.13 4.35 16.13
C GLU A 95 1.37 5.25 15.15
N ILE A 96 0.44 6.07 15.63
CA ILE A 96 -0.38 6.95 14.78
C ILE A 96 0.47 7.89 13.91
N LYS A 97 1.58 8.40 14.44
CA LYS A 97 2.52 9.25 13.69
C LYS A 97 3.22 8.47 12.58
N GLU A 98 3.71 7.28 12.90
CA GLU A 98 4.35 6.38 11.94
C GLU A 98 3.36 5.96 10.85
N THR A 99 2.11 5.66 11.21
CA THR A 99 1.02 5.32 10.29
C THR A 99 0.71 6.46 9.32
N PHE A 100 0.65 7.70 9.83
CA PHE A 100 0.44 8.88 8.97
C PHE A 100 1.57 9.04 7.96
N VAL A 101 2.83 9.00 8.42
CA VAL A 101 4.01 9.11 7.55
C VAL A 101 4.04 7.97 6.53
N PHE A 102 3.77 6.74 6.95
CA PHE A 102 3.68 5.57 6.10
C PHE A 102 2.68 5.76 4.95
N LEU A 103 1.43 6.08 5.27
CA LEU A 103 0.39 6.27 4.26
C LEU A 103 0.68 7.45 3.34
N PHE A 104 1.17 8.56 3.89
CA PHE A 104 1.49 9.75 3.11
C PHE A 104 2.61 9.49 2.10
N LEU A 105 3.72 8.88 2.54
CA LEU A 105 4.85 8.56 1.68
C LEU A 105 4.49 7.50 0.63
N ALA A 106 3.77 6.44 1.02
CA ALA A 106 3.34 5.41 0.09
C ALA A 106 2.46 5.99 -1.04
N ASN A 107 1.54 6.90 -0.70
CA ASN A 107 0.69 7.56 -1.69
C ASN A 107 1.48 8.50 -2.61
N ILE A 108 2.38 9.33 -2.06
CA ILE A 108 3.23 10.21 -2.88
C ILE A 108 4.07 9.40 -3.85
N LEU A 109 4.76 8.37 -3.36
CA LEU A 109 5.59 7.51 -4.21
C LEU A 109 4.76 6.81 -5.28
N GLY A 110 3.59 6.28 -4.93
CA GLY A 110 2.67 5.65 -5.88
C GLY A 110 2.23 6.60 -6.98
N VAL A 111 1.83 7.82 -6.63
CA VAL A 111 1.41 8.85 -7.60
C VAL A 111 2.58 9.31 -8.48
N MET A 112 3.73 9.58 -7.88
CA MET A 112 4.93 9.99 -8.64
C MET A 112 5.33 8.93 -9.66
N PHE A 113 5.34 7.67 -9.25
CA PHE A 113 5.76 6.59 -10.14
C PHE A 113 4.72 6.33 -11.24
N SER A 114 3.43 6.40 -10.92
CA SER A 114 2.35 6.29 -11.90
C SER A 114 2.45 7.41 -12.95
N PHE A 115 2.77 8.63 -12.53
CA PHE A 115 2.96 9.77 -13.41
C PHE A 115 4.21 9.61 -14.30
N LEU A 116 5.34 9.18 -13.74
CA LEU A 116 6.57 8.91 -14.50
C LEU A 116 6.35 7.81 -15.54
N PHE A 117 5.65 6.74 -15.15
CA PHE A 117 5.34 5.63 -16.05
C PHE A 117 4.43 6.06 -17.19
N TYR A 118 3.44 6.92 -16.90
CA TYR A 118 2.56 7.51 -17.91
C TYR A 118 3.35 8.35 -18.93
N ILE A 119 4.26 9.22 -18.45
CA ILE A 119 5.11 10.05 -19.32
C ILE A 119 6.00 9.16 -20.18
N TRP A 120 6.69 8.19 -19.57
CA TRP A 120 7.60 7.29 -20.28
C TRP A 120 6.89 6.51 -21.38
N ARG A 121 5.70 6.02 -21.11
CA ARG A 121 4.90 5.31 -22.10
C ARG A 121 4.42 6.23 -23.23
N LYS A 122 4.10 7.48 -22.92
CA LYS A 122 3.73 8.48 -23.95
C LYS A 122 4.89 8.74 -24.92
N PHE A 123 6.13 8.78 -24.41
CA PHE A 123 7.32 8.93 -25.24
C PHE A 123 7.56 7.71 -26.13
N LEU A 124 7.44 6.50 -25.59
CA LEU A 124 7.60 5.26 -26.40
C LEU A 124 6.52 5.10 -27.48
N LYS A 125 5.26 5.47 -27.17
CA LYS A 125 4.17 5.38 -28.13
C LYS A 125 4.28 6.43 -29.27
N GLN A 126 5.08 7.46 -29.10
CA GLN A 126 5.34 8.46 -30.14
C GLN A 126 6.34 7.95 -31.18
N GLU A 127 7.18 7.00 -30.83
CA GLU A 127 8.14 6.37 -31.74
C GLU A 127 7.48 5.29 -32.63
N ASP A 128 6.44 4.61 -32.14
CA ASP A 128 5.69 3.58 -32.88
C ASP A 128 4.53 4.12 -33.75
N ARG A 129 4.28 5.41 -33.75
CA ARG A 129 3.17 6.03 -34.51
C ARG A 129 3.29 5.95 -36.03
N ASN A 130 4.40 5.44 -36.53
CA ASN A 130 4.59 5.18 -37.98
C ASN A 130 4.11 3.80 -38.44
N LYS A 131 3.59 2.97 -37.56
CA LYS A 131 3.02 1.66 -37.86
C LYS A 131 1.74 1.44 -37.08
N GLU A 132 0.64 1.43 -37.84
CA GLU A 132 -0.69 0.95 -37.45
C GLU A 132 -1.60 1.89 -36.68
N GLU A 133 -2.61 2.30 -37.45
CA GLU A 133 -3.92 2.75 -36.99
C GLU A 133 -4.59 1.71 -36.09
N ILE A 134 -5.37 2.22 -35.15
CA ILE A 134 -6.55 1.62 -34.54
C ILE A 134 -6.32 0.59 -33.42
N THR A 135 -6.53 1.01 -32.21
CA THR A 135 -7.71 0.63 -31.41
C THR A 135 -7.88 1.61 -30.25
N SER A 136 -8.89 2.40 -30.37
CA SER A 136 -9.47 3.29 -29.35
C SER A 136 -9.90 2.49 -28.14
N SER A 137 -9.56 2.98 -27.00
CA SER A 137 -10.02 2.69 -25.62
C SER A 137 -9.01 2.12 -24.65
N ASP A 138 -7.77 2.52 -24.75
CA ASP A 138 -6.85 2.37 -23.62
C ASP A 138 -7.14 3.48 -22.59
N SER A 139 -8.17 3.27 -21.77
CA SER A 139 -8.41 4.13 -20.62
C SER A 139 -7.19 4.03 -19.72
N ILE A 140 -6.59 5.17 -19.39
CA ILE A 140 -5.42 5.34 -18.52
C ILE A 140 -5.55 4.60 -17.15
N PHE A 141 -6.79 4.28 -16.77
CA PHE A 141 -7.16 3.64 -15.52
C PHE A 141 -7.19 2.11 -15.55
N MET A 142 -6.91 1.45 -16.68
CA MET A 142 -7.03 -0.01 -16.79
C MET A 142 -5.74 -0.78 -16.44
N TYR A 143 -4.68 -0.07 -16.09
CA TYR A 143 -3.45 -0.72 -15.65
C TYR A 143 -3.39 -0.81 -14.13
N THR A 144 -3.67 -1.99 -13.61
CA THR A 144 -3.36 -2.34 -12.22
C THR A 144 -1.84 -2.27 -12.02
N PHE A 145 -1.41 -1.25 -11.30
CA PHE A 145 0.00 -1.05 -10.98
C PHE A 145 0.33 -1.78 -9.67
N PRO A 146 1.48 -2.46 -9.54
CA PRO A 146 1.85 -3.11 -8.28
C PRO A 146 2.09 -2.03 -7.22
N PHE A 147 1.22 -1.96 -6.22
CA PHE A 147 1.25 -0.92 -5.17
C PHE A 147 2.05 -1.35 -3.95
N ALA A 148 2.18 -2.66 -3.70
CA ALA A 148 2.89 -3.21 -2.54
C ALA A 148 4.34 -2.73 -2.37
N PRO A 149 5.16 -2.54 -3.42
CA PRO A 149 6.51 -1.99 -3.26
C PRO A 149 6.53 -0.59 -2.64
N PHE A 150 5.56 0.27 -3.01
CA PHE A 150 5.48 1.65 -2.47
C PHE A 150 5.03 1.65 -1.02
N LEU A 151 4.14 0.75 -0.66
CA LEU A 151 3.79 0.51 0.74
C LEU A 151 5.03 0.07 1.53
N GLY A 152 5.85 -0.84 0.98
CA GLY A 152 7.09 -1.29 1.60
C GLY A 152 8.09 -0.16 1.83
N PHE A 153 8.29 0.71 0.83
CA PHE A 153 9.14 1.90 0.98
C PHE A 153 8.57 2.90 1.98
N GLY A 154 7.25 3.12 1.97
CA GLY A 154 6.58 3.99 2.94
C GLY A 154 6.79 3.53 4.38
N VAL A 155 6.65 2.23 4.65
CA VAL A 155 6.91 1.65 5.98
C VAL A 155 8.38 1.78 6.35
N ALA A 156 9.30 1.47 5.43
CA ALA A 156 10.72 1.58 5.68
C ALA A 156 11.12 2.99 6.12
N LEU A 157 10.65 4.00 5.39
CA LEU A 157 10.91 5.41 5.72
C LEU A 157 10.22 5.84 7.02
N ALA A 158 8.99 5.39 7.28
CA ALA A 158 8.29 5.70 8.52
C ALA A 158 9.03 5.15 9.75
N LEU A 159 9.59 3.94 9.65
CA LEU A 159 10.39 3.33 10.70
C LEU A 159 11.78 3.97 10.85
N PHE A 160 12.33 4.50 9.77
CA PHE A 160 13.64 5.21 9.80
C PHE A 160 13.54 6.61 10.40
N LEU A 161 12.40 7.29 10.21
CA LEU A 161 12.14 8.65 10.70
C LEU A 161 11.64 8.69 12.16
N ARG A 162 11.57 7.56 12.81
CA ARG A 162 11.21 7.41 14.22
C ARG A 162 12.31 7.93 15.14
#